data_8150cf67c436397f265896f43c7c8923
#
_entry.id   8150cf67c436397f265896f43c7c8923
#
_cell.length_a   1.000
_cell.length_b   1.000
_cell.length_c   1.000
_cell.angle_alpha   90.00
_cell.angle_beta   90.00
_cell.angle_gamma   90.00
#
_symmetry.space_group_name_H-M   'P 1'
#
loop_
_entity.id
_entity.type
_entity.pdbx_description
1 polymer ?
#
loop_
_entity_poly.entity_id
_entity_poly.type
_entity_poly.pdbx_seq_one_letter_code
_entity_poly.pdbx_strand_id
1 'polypeptide(L)'
;MGAVADGDRAPKTRDAACSDAAGDKSAMTHDALFERFSARLKAQVGPEVYASWFARLKLHSISKSVVRFTVPTTFLKSWINNRYMDLITNLVQSEDPDVLKVEILVRSASRPVRPAQTEERAQPVPEVGAAPRNKSFIPSQPATTPAAQPAASQATLRQGGSGPLFGSPLDTRFTFDTFVEGSSNRVALAAAKTIAEAGAGAVRFNPLFIHAGVGLGKTHLLQAIANAAVDSPRNPRVVYLTAEYFMWRFATAIRDNDALTLKDTLRNIDLLVIDDMQFLQGKMIQHEFCHLLNMLLDSAKQVVVAADRAPWELESLDPRVRSRLQGGMAIEIEGPDYDMRYEMLNRRLGSARQDDPSFEISDEILTHVAKSVTASGRELEGAFNQLMFRRSFEPNLSVDRVDELLSHLVGTGEAKRVRIEDIQRIVAKHYNVSRQELVSNRRTRVIVKPRQIAMYLAKMLTPRSFPEIGRRFGGRDHTTVLHAVRKIEELISGDTKLGHEVELLKRLINENNA
;
A
#
# COMPACT_ATOMS: atom_id res chain seq x y z
N MET A 1 -53.84 36.54 -72.66
CA MET A 1 -52.60 36.31 -73.38
C MET A 1 -51.57 35.94 -72.35
N GLY A 2 -51.25 34.79 -72.19
CA GLY A 2 -50.54 33.73 -72.91
C GLY A 2 -49.50 33.26 -71.95
N ALA A 3 -49.61 32.10 -71.65
CA ALA A 3 -49.06 30.81 -71.97
C ALA A 3 -47.85 30.48 -71.09
N VAL A 4 -47.90 29.45 -70.38
CA VAL A 4 -47.53 28.02 -70.56
C VAL A 4 -46.18 27.65 -69.95
N ALA A 5 -46.27 26.82 -68.98
CA ALA A 5 -45.78 25.45 -68.79
C ALA A 5 -44.32 25.19 -68.35
N ASP A 6 -44.29 24.27 -67.51
CA ASP A 6 -43.48 23.03 -67.34
C ASP A 6 -42.16 23.19 -66.56
N GLY A 7 -41.98 22.38 -65.59
CA GLY A 7 -41.69 21.02 -65.49
C GLY A 7 -40.70 20.69 -64.38
N ASP A 8 -41.14 19.95 -63.46
CA ASP A 8 -40.53 18.74 -62.93
C ASP A 8 -39.08 18.74 -62.40
N ARG A 9 -39.00 18.27 -61.15
CA ARG A 9 -38.01 17.41 -60.47
C ARG A 9 -37.39 17.96 -59.20
N ALA A 10 -37.99 17.43 -58.13
CA ALA A 10 -37.24 17.27 -56.86
C ALA A 10 -36.03 16.33 -57.05
N PRO A 11 -34.98 16.47 -56.28
CA PRO A 11 -34.73 15.36 -55.34
C PRO A 11 -34.44 15.77 -53.90
N LYS A 12 -34.86 14.85 -53.07
CA LYS A 12 -34.62 14.66 -51.67
C LYS A 12 -33.14 14.84 -51.28
N THR A 13 -32.85 15.64 -50.25
CA THR A 13 -31.85 15.37 -49.24
C THR A 13 -32.17 16.21 -48.00
N ARG A 14 -32.89 15.61 -47.08
CA ARG A 14 -32.97 16.02 -45.68
C ARG A 14 -32.84 14.77 -44.86
N ASP A 15 -31.63 14.48 -44.40
CA ASP A 15 -31.35 13.59 -43.26
C ASP A 15 -29.83 13.59 -42.96
N ALA A 16 -29.27 14.70 -42.44
CA ALA A 16 -27.92 14.75 -41.90
C ALA A 16 -27.68 15.87 -40.85
N ALA A 17 -28.74 16.51 -40.33
CA ALA A 17 -28.55 17.65 -39.42
C ALA A 17 -29.14 17.44 -38.00
N CYS A 18 -29.47 16.18 -37.61
CA CYS A 18 -30.12 15.93 -36.31
C CYS A 18 -29.30 15.10 -35.34
N SER A 19 -28.08 14.64 -35.69
CA SER A 19 -27.22 13.87 -34.78
C SER A 19 -26.20 14.71 -33.99
N ASP A 20 -25.82 15.88 -34.51
CA ASP A 20 -24.79 16.73 -33.83
C ASP A 20 -25.38 17.64 -32.74
N ALA A 21 -26.66 17.97 -32.80
CA ALA A 21 -27.31 18.81 -31.79
C ALA A 21 -27.64 18.06 -30.47
N ALA A 22 -27.74 16.74 -30.49
CA ALA A 22 -27.97 15.92 -29.28
C ALA A 22 -26.65 15.63 -28.53
N GLY A 23 -25.53 15.54 -29.23
CA GLY A 23 -24.19 15.38 -28.64
C GLY A 23 -23.72 16.63 -27.89
N ASP A 24 -24.00 17.80 -28.43
CA ASP A 24 -23.56 19.09 -27.87
C ASP A 24 -24.37 19.48 -26.60
N LYS A 25 -25.68 19.19 -26.57
CA LYS A 25 -26.50 19.39 -25.35
C LYS A 25 -26.16 18.43 -24.22
N SER A 26 -25.72 17.21 -24.51
CA SER A 26 -25.27 16.24 -23.51
C SER A 26 -23.90 16.64 -22.94
N ALA A 27 -22.98 17.15 -23.73
CA ALA A 27 -21.68 17.63 -23.29
C ALA A 27 -21.78 18.89 -22.39
N MET A 28 -22.65 19.83 -22.74
CA MET A 28 -22.90 21.03 -21.90
C MET A 28 -23.51 20.69 -20.54
N THR A 29 -24.38 19.68 -20.46
CA THR A 29 -24.95 19.23 -19.16
C THR A 29 -23.93 18.48 -18.31
N HIS A 30 -23.03 17.72 -18.90
CA HIS A 30 -21.98 16.98 -18.17
C HIS A 30 -20.92 17.90 -17.56
N ASP A 31 -20.49 18.92 -18.28
CA ASP A 31 -19.53 19.93 -17.79
C ASP A 31 -20.14 20.77 -16.65
N ALA A 32 -21.38 21.18 -16.77
CA ALA A 32 -22.08 21.92 -15.72
C ALA A 32 -22.28 21.11 -14.44
N LEU A 33 -22.50 19.79 -14.54
CA LEU A 33 -22.59 18.88 -13.39
C LEU A 33 -21.20 18.72 -12.74
N PHE A 34 -20.16 18.56 -13.53
CA PHE A 34 -18.79 18.43 -13.02
C PHE A 34 -18.32 19.73 -12.34
N GLU A 35 -18.64 20.89 -12.84
CA GLU A 35 -18.32 22.17 -12.20
C GLU A 35 -18.99 22.31 -10.83
N ARG A 36 -20.32 22.02 -10.72
CA ARG A 36 -21.04 22.04 -9.44
C ARG A 36 -20.49 21.03 -8.44
N PHE A 37 -20.27 19.80 -8.88
CA PHE A 37 -19.61 18.77 -8.08
C PHE A 37 -18.23 19.24 -7.58
N SER A 38 -17.40 19.79 -8.47
CA SER A 38 -16.06 20.27 -8.14
C SER A 38 -16.07 21.43 -7.14
N ALA A 39 -17.02 22.36 -7.27
CA ALA A 39 -17.21 23.46 -6.34
C ALA A 39 -17.61 22.97 -4.94
N ARG A 40 -18.55 22.02 -4.86
CA ARG A 40 -18.99 21.41 -3.58
C ARG A 40 -17.88 20.56 -2.95
N LEU A 41 -17.19 19.74 -3.75
CA LEU A 41 -16.06 18.96 -3.27
C LEU A 41 -14.97 19.88 -2.69
N LYS A 42 -14.65 20.98 -3.39
CA LYS A 42 -13.70 21.99 -2.91
C LYS A 42 -14.14 22.67 -1.61
N ALA A 43 -15.45 22.91 -1.45
CA ALA A 43 -16.00 23.50 -0.23
C ALA A 43 -15.91 22.53 0.97
N GLN A 44 -16.09 21.22 0.75
CA GLN A 44 -16.05 20.22 1.82
C GLN A 44 -14.63 19.77 2.21
N VAL A 45 -13.74 19.56 1.22
CA VAL A 45 -12.37 19.09 1.50
C VAL A 45 -11.38 20.23 1.71
N GLY A 46 -11.79 21.47 1.44
CA GLY A 46 -10.93 22.65 1.49
C GLY A 46 -10.16 22.89 0.18
N PRO A 47 -9.80 24.16 -0.12
CA PRO A 47 -9.16 24.54 -1.38
C PRO A 47 -7.80 23.86 -1.59
N GLU A 48 -7.04 23.63 -0.54
CA GLU A 48 -5.70 23.05 -0.61
C GLU A 48 -5.71 21.54 -0.86
N VAL A 49 -6.58 20.81 -0.14
CA VAL A 49 -6.78 19.37 -0.35
C VAL A 49 -7.34 19.13 -1.75
N TYR A 50 -8.26 19.99 -2.20
CA TYR A 50 -8.78 19.92 -3.56
C TYR A 50 -7.68 20.14 -4.60
N ALA A 51 -6.86 21.17 -4.44
CA ALA A 51 -5.75 21.47 -5.36
C ALA A 51 -4.72 20.32 -5.40
N SER A 52 -4.43 19.71 -4.28
CA SER A 52 -3.46 18.61 -4.17
C SER A 52 -3.95 17.30 -4.78
N TRP A 53 -5.21 16.91 -4.53
CA TRP A 53 -5.70 15.57 -4.80
C TRP A 53 -6.76 15.50 -5.90
N PHE A 54 -7.61 16.52 -6.03
CA PHE A 54 -8.78 16.50 -6.90
C PHE A 54 -8.68 17.38 -8.13
N ALA A 55 -7.74 18.34 -8.17
CA ALA A 55 -7.56 19.24 -9.33
C ALA A 55 -7.33 18.49 -10.66
N ARG A 56 -6.89 17.23 -10.60
CA ARG A 56 -6.65 16.36 -11.75
C ARG A 56 -7.72 15.31 -12.00
N LEU A 57 -8.74 15.29 -11.16
CA LEU A 57 -9.93 14.49 -11.40
C LEU A 57 -10.68 15.07 -12.59
N LYS A 58 -11.02 14.26 -13.56
CA LYS A 58 -11.83 14.67 -14.71
C LYS A 58 -13.00 13.71 -14.86
N LEU A 59 -14.14 14.25 -15.22
CA LEU A 59 -15.29 13.44 -15.63
C LEU A 59 -14.96 12.72 -16.95
N HIS A 60 -15.18 11.43 -17.01
CA HIS A 60 -14.96 10.62 -18.21
C HIS A 60 -16.26 10.30 -18.92
N SER A 61 -17.24 9.80 -18.20
CA SER A 61 -18.56 9.47 -18.76
C SER A 61 -19.60 9.37 -17.66
N ILE A 62 -20.85 9.67 -18.01
CA ILE A 62 -22.03 9.41 -17.20
C ILE A 62 -22.89 8.42 -17.98
N SER A 63 -23.21 7.29 -17.38
CA SER A 63 -24.05 6.24 -17.98
C SER A 63 -25.16 5.89 -17.00
N LYS A 64 -26.37 6.06 -17.37
CA LYS A 64 -27.65 5.89 -16.62
C LYS A 64 -27.61 5.81 -15.08
N SER A 65 -26.68 5.07 -14.48
CA SER A 65 -26.53 4.89 -13.04
C SER A 65 -25.08 4.89 -12.56
N VAL A 66 -24.10 5.07 -13.48
CA VAL A 66 -22.67 5.01 -13.15
C VAL A 66 -21.96 6.27 -13.65
N VAL A 67 -21.33 7.00 -12.75
CA VAL A 67 -20.44 8.11 -13.07
C VAL A 67 -19.00 7.63 -13.03
N ARG A 68 -18.25 7.89 -14.12
CA ARG A 68 -16.83 7.52 -14.22
C ARG A 68 -15.96 8.76 -14.22
N PHE A 69 -15.06 8.83 -13.27
CA PHE A 69 -13.99 9.83 -13.23
C PHE A 69 -12.67 9.23 -13.70
N THR A 70 -11.77 10.07 -14.20
CA THR A 70 -10.41 9.66 -14.53
C THR A 70 -9.37 10.45 -13.77
N VAL A 71 -8.31 9.74 -13.37
CA VAL A 71 -7.13 10.29 -12.70
C VAL A 71 -5.85 9.88 -13.46
N PRO A 72 -4.74 10.63 -13.34
CA PRO A 72 -3.53 10.36 -14.10
C PRO A 72 -2.73 9.13 -13.62
N THR A 73 -2.87 8.69 -12.37
CA THR A 73 -2.04 7.63 -11.80
C THR A 73 -2.87 6.60 -11.02
N THR A 74 -2.36 5.36 -10.96
CA THR A 74 -2.96 4.28 -10.13
C THR A 74 -2.93 4.61 -8.64
N PHE A 75 -1.89 5.30 -8.20
CA PHE A 75 -1.76 5.78 -6.83
C PHE A 75 -2.92 6.73 -6.46
N LEU A 76 -3.18 7.76 -7.29
CA LEU A 76 -4.25 8.71 -7.03
C LEU A 76 -5.63 8.03 -7.04
N LYS A 77 -5.82 7.02 -7.90
CA LYS A 77 -7.02 6.17 -7.90
C LYS A 77 -7.19 5.45 -6.56
N SER A 78 -6.16 4.72 -6.11
CA SER A 78 -6.21 3.98 -4.84
C SER A 78 -6.43 4.89 -3.66
N TRP A 79 -5.75 6.04 -3.63
CA TRP A 79 -5.86 7.00 -2.55
C TRP A 79 -7.25 7.63 -2.45
N ILE A 80 -7.83 8.06 -3.58
CA ILE A 80 -9.20 8.60 -3.61
C ILE A 80 -10.22 7.52 -3.24
N ASN A 81 -10.07 6.30 -3.77
CA ASN A 81 -10.97 5.19 -3.46
C ASN A 81 -10.99 4.85 -1.97
N ASN A 82 -9.82 4.82 -1.33
CA ASN A 82 -9.72 4.39 0.06
C ASN A 82 -10.18 5.47 1.06
N ARG A 83 -10.19 6.74 0.69
CA ARG A 83 -10.38 7.81 1.65
C ARG A 83 -11.55 8.75 1.35
N TYR A 84 -11.95 8.89 0.10
CA TYR A 84 -12.95 9.89 -0.32
C TYR A 84 -14.05 9.32 -1.21
N MET A 85 -14.12 8.00 -1.38
CA MET A 85 -15.11 7.40 -2.28
C MET A 85 -16.54 7.65 -1.79
N ASP A 86 -16.77 7.50 -0.48
CA ASP A 86 -18.08 7.74 0.13
C ASP A 86 -18.49 9.21 0.00
N LEU A 87 -17.54 10.13 0.24
CA LEU A 87 -17.79 11.57 0.08
C LEU A 87 -18.13 11.91 -1.37
N ILE A 88 -17.36 11.40 -2.33
CA ILE A 88 -17.61 11.63 -3.77
C ILE A 88 -18.93 11.04 -4.19
N THR A 89 -19.26 9.83 -3.73
CA THR A 89 -20.52 9.16 -4.05
C THR A 89 -21.70 9.97 -3.50
N ASN A 90 -21.65 10.40 -2.25
CA ASN A 90 -22.69 11.23 -1.63
C ASN A 90 -22.87 12.58 -2.35
N LEU A 91 -21.76 13.22 -2.75
CA LEU A 91 -21.81 14.48 -3.49
C LEU A 91 -22.40 14.30 -4.89
N VAL A 92 -22.01 13.26 -5.62
CA VAL A 92 -22.57 12.98 -6.95
C VAL A 92 -24.06 12.64 -6.85
N GLN A 93 -24.46 11.83 -5.88
CA GLN A 93 -25.88 11.49 -5.64
C GLN A 93 -26.72 12.69 -5.20
N SER A 94 -26.12 13.69 -4.54
CA SER A 94 -26.83 14.94 -4.20
C SER A 94 -27.06 15.84 -5.42
N GLU A 95 -26.27 15.69 -6.48
CA GLU A 95 -26.45 16.43 -7.75
C GLU A 95 -27.33 15.67 -8.75
N ASP A 96 -27.25 14.33 -8.74
CA ASP A 96 -28.01 13.44 -9.62
C ASP A 96 -28.42 12.19 -8.83
N PRO A 97 -29.68 12.14 -8.35
CA PRO A 97 -30.20 11.01 -7.54
C PRO A 97 -30.26 9.67 -8.30
N ASP A 98 -30.19 9.68 -9.64
CA ASP A 98 -30.23 8.46 -10.45
C ASP A 98 -28.88 7.72 -10.46
N VAL A 99 -27.83 8.31 -9.92
CA VAL A 99 -26.51 7.71 -9.83
C VAL A 99 -26.41 6.72 -8.67
N LEU A 100 -26.24 5.44 -9.00
CA LEU A 100 -26.08 4.36 -8.03
C LEU A 100 -24.62 4.04 -7.71
N LYS A 101 -23.69 4.34 -8.65
CA LYS A 101 -22.28 3.96 -8.51
C LYS A 101 -21.34 5.00 -9.10
N VAL A 102 -20.22 5.23 -8.41
CA VAL A 102 -19.11 6.05 -8.90
C VAL A 102 -17.88 5.17 -9.11
N GLU A 103 -17.21 5.32 -10.24
CA GLU A 103 -15.98 4.59 -10.58
C GLU A 103 -14.85 5.55 -10.93
N ILE A 104 -13.64 5.28 -10.42
CA ILE A 104 -12.44 6.04 -10.76
C ILE A 104 -11.53 5.18 -11.64
N LEU A 105 -11.20 5.67 -12.82
CA LEU A 105 -10.35 5.02 -13.80
C LEU A 105 -9.01 5.74 -13.91
N VAL A 106 -7.96 5.00 -14.31
CA VAL A 106 -6.66 5.60 -14.62
C VAL A 106 -6.63 5.93 -16.12
N ARG A 107 -6.21 7.14 -16.49
CA ARG A 107 -6.03 7.51 -17.89
C ARG A 107 -4.93 6.65 -18.51
N SER A 108 -5.30 5.73 -19.41
CA SER A 108 -4.35 5.11 -20.31
C SER A 108 -3.92 6.15 -21.35
N ALA A 109 -2.62 6.34 -21.54
CA ALA A 109 -2.10 7.08 -22.68
C ALA A 109 -2.39 6.25 -23.95
N SER A 110 -3.52 6.51 -24.59
CA SER A 110 -3.83 5.94 -25.90
C SER A 110 -2.87 6.53 -26.92
N ARG A 111 -1.95 5.72 -27.41
CA ARG A 111 -1.21 6.01 -28.65
C ARG A 111 -2.24 6.05 -29.79
N PRO A 112 -2.22 7.07 -30.66
CA PRO A 112 -3.06 7.05 -31.85
C PRO A 112 -2.69 5.87 -32.74
N VAL A 113 -3.68 5.02 -33.04
CA VAL A 113 -3.57 3.92 -33.99
C VAL A 113 -3.45 4.53 -35.37
N ARG A 114 -2.32 4.34 -36.03
CA ARG A 114 -2.12 4.64 -37.44
C ARG A 114 -2.65 3.46 -38.25
N PRO A 115 -3.44 3.67 -39.31
CA PRO A 115 -4.00 2.55 -40.09
C PRO A 115 -2.89 1.78 -40.83
N ALA A 116 -3.07 0.47 -40.88
CA ALA A 116 -2.22 -0.45 -41.59
C ALA A 116 -2.21 -0.16 -43.10
N GLN A 117 -1.03 -0.07 -43.68
CA GLN A 117 -0.81 -0.30 -45.10
C GLN A 117 0.05 -1.52 -45.30
N THR A 118 -0.41 -2.34 -46.23
CA THR A 118 -0.01 -3.66 -46.61
C THR A 118 1.32 -3.64 -47.38
N GLU A 119 2.14 -4.64 -47.09
CA GLU A 119 3.16 -5.36 -47.88
C GLU A 119 4.04 -4.65 -48.91
N GLU A 120 5.36 -4.72 -48.77
CA GLU A 120 6.17 -5.46 -49.75
C GLU A 120 7.60 -5.75 -49.22
N ARG A 121 8.13 -6.87 -49.69
CA ARG A 121 9.28 -7.67 -49.32
C ARG A 121 10.58 -7.11 -49.95
N ALA A 122 11.70 -7.07 -49.20
CA ALA A 122 13.06 -7.43 -49.66
C ALA A 122 14.13 -7.30 -48.58
N GLN A 123 14.98 -8.29 -48.47
CA GLN A 123 16.23 -8.40 -47.65
C GLN A 123 17.45 -7.85 -48.43
N PRO A 124 18.72 -7.96 -47.94
CA PRO A 124 19.33 -7.72 -46.62
C PRO A 124 20.64 -6.86 -46.59
N VAL A 125 21.03 -6.40 -45.37
CA VAL A 125 22.36 -6.14 -44.71
C VAL A 125 23.44 -5.23 -45.42
N PRO A 126 24.43 -4.56 -44.74
CA PRO A 126 24.93 -4.71 -43.36
C PRO A 126 25.23 -3.42 -42.53
N GLU A 127 25.48 -3.63 -41.26
CA GLU A 127 26.22 -2.97 -40.18
C GLU A 127 26.86 -1.58 -40.39
N VAL A 128 26.66 -0.69 -39.37
CA VAL A 128 27.71 -0.07 -38.54
C VAL A 128 27.05 0.69 -37.37
N GLY A 129 27.58 0.47 -36.19
CA GLY A 129 27.42 0.91 -34.86
C GLY A 129 26.80 2.24 -34.46
N ALA A 130 26.04 2.24 -33.37
CA ALA A 130 26.02 3.28 -32.34
C ALA A 130 25.22 2.85 -31.12
N ALA A 131 25.65 3.31 -29.97
CA ALA A 131 25.42 3.01 -28.58
C ALA A 131 23.96 2.91 -28.05
N PRO A 132 23.78 2.34 -26.85
CA PRO A 132 22.47 1.90 -26.37
C PRO A 132 21.68 3.00 -25.68
N ARG A 133 20.43 3.16 -26.09
CA ARG A 133 19.41 3.92 -25.34
C ARG A 133 18.74 3.00 -24.33
N ASN A 134 18.94 3.31 -23.06
CA ASN A 134 18.27 2.72 -21.91
C ASN A 134 16.74 2.79 -22.06
N LYS A 135 16.11 1.63 -22.14
CA LYS A 135 14.67 1.47 -21.89
C LYS A 135 14.49 1.07 -20.45
N SER A 136 13.92 1.96 -19.65
CA SER A 136 13.45 1.69 -18.31
C SER A 136 12.27 0.70 -18.35
N PHE A 137 12.51 -0.49 -17.84
CA PHE A 137 11.49 -1.48 -17.53
C PHE A 137 10.82 -1.11 -16.20
N ILE A 138 9.50 -0.93 -16.21
CA ILE A 138 8.66 -0.87 -15.03
C ILE A 138 8.17 -2.30 -14.77
N PRO A 139 8.51 -2.95 -13.66
CA PRO A 139 7.93 -4.25 -13.33
C PRO A 139 6.50 -4.09 -12.83
N SER A 140 5.59 -4.80 -13.45
CA SER A 140 4.21 -4.99 -12.96
C SER A 140 4.24 -5.80 -11.67
N GLN A 141 3.67 -5.25 -10.60
CA GLN A 141 3.44 -5.96 -9.35
C GLN A 141 2.15 -6.77 -9.41
N PRO A 142 2.09 -7.93 -8.76
CA PRO A 142 0.86 -8.72 -8.65
C PRO A 142 -0.14 -8.01 -7.74
N ALA A 143 -1.40 -8.02 -8.16
CA ALA A 143 -2.53 -7.50 -7.42
C ALA A 143 -2.72 -8.25 -6.09
N THR A 144 -2.45 -7.56 -4.98
CA THR A 144 -2.94 -7.98 -3.66
C THR A 144 -4.35 -7.43 -3.47
N THR A 145 -5.26 -8.30 -3.20
CA THR A 145 -6.67 -8.02 -2.85
C THR A 145 -6.72 -7.08 -1.64
N PRO A 146 -7.43 -5.94 -1.70
CA PRO A 146 -7.53 -5.06 -0.54
C PRO A 146 -8.49 -5.66 0.49
N ALA A 147 -7.99 -5.86 1.69
CA ALA A 147 -8.84 -6.09 2.86
C ALA A 147 -9.69 -4.84 3.10
N ALA A 148 -10.99 -5.04 3.26
CA ALA A 148 -11.95 -3.99 3.61
C ALA A 148 -11.55 -3.35 4.95
N GLN A 149 -11.34 -2.03 4.95
CA GLN A 149 -11.21 -1.27 6.18
C GLN A 149 -12.60 -0.93 6.73
N PRO A 150 -12.80 -1.01 8.04
CA PRO A 150 -14.08 -0.66 8.66
C PRO A 150 -14.35 0.86 8.56
N ALA A 151 -15.62 1.20 8.52
CA ALA A 151 -16.14 2.56 8.47
C ALA A 151 -15.52 3.41 9.59
N ALA A 152 -14.71 4.40 9.20
CA ALA A 152 -14.14 5.36 10.12
C ALA A 152 -15.22 6.38 10.52
N SER A 153 -15.55 6.40 11.80
CA SER A 153 -16.23 7.53 12.44
C SER A 153 -15.52 8.83 12.03
N GLN A 154 -16.27 9.92 11.87
CA GLN A 154 -15.76 11.21 11.42
C GLN A 154 -14.63 11.69 12.32
N ALA A 155 -13.40 11.44 11.92
CA ALA A 155 -12.22 11.94 12.62
C ALA A 155 -12.06 13.43 12.32
N THR A 156 -12.07 14.24 13.36
CA THR A 156 -11.76 15.67 13.27
C THR A 156 -10.27 15.81 12.94
N LEU A 157 -9.97 16.20 11.71
CA LEU A 157 -8.60 16.42 11.25
C LEU A 157 -8.11 17.77 11.79
N ARG A 158 -7.07 17.75 12.63
CA ARG A 158 -6.41 18.97 13.07
C ARG A 158 -5.39 19.44 12.04
N GLN A 159 -5.44 20.72 11.72
CA GLN A 159 -4.46 21.42 10.90
C GLN A 159 -3.48 22.13 11.82
N GLY A 160 -2.24 21.73 11.81
CA GLY A 160 -1.18 22.43 12.53
C GLY A 160 -0.64 23.60 11.71
N GLY A 161 -0.76 24.81 12.24
CA GLY A 161 -0.02 25.99 11.81
C GLY A 161 -0.41 26.63 10.48
N SER A 162 -0.59 27.94 10.47
CA SER A 162 -0.92 28.80 9.34
C SER A 162 0.22 28.89 8.31
N GLY A 163 0.20 28.04 7.30
CA GLY A 163 1.04 28.04 6.10
C GLY A 163 0.54 27.03 5.09
N PRO A 164 0.92 27.09 3.78
CA PRO A 164 0.51 26.09 2.82
C PRO A 164 0.96 24.71 3.29
N LEU A 165 -0.02 23.88 3.66
CA LEU A 165 0.17 22.57 4.31
C LEU A 165 0.96 21.62 3.42
N PHE A 166 2.23 21.47 3.74
CA PHE A 166 3.06 20.36 3.26
C PHE A 166 2.99 19.26 4.32
N GLY A 167 2.46 18.09 3.95
CA GLY A 167 2.37 16.93 4.84
C GLY A 167 1.10 16.12 4.66
N SER A 168 1.09 14.94 5.23
CA SER A 168 -0.11 14.11 5.36
C SER A 168 -0.90 14.56 6.59
N PRO A 169 -2.24 14.50 6.55
CA PRO A 169 -3.06 14.90 7.69
C PRO A 169 -2.80 13.98 8.89
N LEU A 170 -2.80 14.55 10.08
CA LEU A 170 -2.70 13.83 11.34
C LEU A 170 -4.08 13.33 11.78
N ASP A 171 -4.14 12.09 12.24
CA ASP A 171 -5.32 11.50 12.84
C ASP A 171 -5.26 11.74 14.37
N THR A 172 -6.22 12.49 14.89
CA THR A 172 -6.29 12.85 16.32
C THR A 172 -6.53 11.66 17.25
N ARG A 173 -6.90 10.49 16.71
CA ARG A 173 -7.08 9.25 17.48
C ARG A 173 -5.75 8.64 17.89
N PHE A 174 -4.66 8.93 17.17
CA PHE A 174 -3.35 8.40 17.46
C PHE A 174 -2.59 9.30 18.43
N THR A 175 -2.76 9.01 19.71
CA THR A 175 -2.11 9.70 20.82
C THR A 175 -1.29 8.73 21.67
N PHE A 176 -0.46 9.23 22.56
CA PHE A 176 0.24 8.39 23.54
C PHE A 176 -0.73 7.71 24.52
N ASP A 177 -1.86 8.36 24.84
CA ASP A 177 -2.87 7.81 25.75
C ASP A 177 -3.62 6.62 25.15
N THR A 178 -3.84 6.65 23.84
CA THR A 178 -4.49 5.55 23.13
C THR A 178 -3.51 4.42 22.76
N PHE A 179 -2.21 4.66 22.85
CA PHE A 179 -1.18 3.66 22.62
C PHE A 179 -1.07 2.69 23.80
N VAL A 180 -1.19 1.39 23.57
CA VAL A 180 -1.05 0.39 24.63
C VAL A 180 0.43 0.09 24.86
N GLU A 181 0.92 0.41 26.07
CA GLU A 181 2.28 0.11 26.48
C GLU A 181 2.41 -1.33 26.94
N GLY A 182 3.51 -1.98 26.56
CA GLY A 182 3.89 -3.30 27.03
C GLY A 182 5.38 -3.57 26.92
N SER A 183 5.80 -4.79 27.21
CA SER A 183 7.22 -5.19 27.21
C SER A 183 7.88 -4.98 25.85
N SER A 184 7.15 -5.24 24.76
CA SER A 184 7.64 -5.23 23.37
C SER A 184 7.79 -3.83 22.76
N ASN A 185 7.22 -2.77 23.35
CA ASN A 185 7.22 -1.42 22.78
C ASN A 185 7.62 -0.31 23.75
N ARG A 186 7.89 -0.63 25.03
CA ARG A 186 8.22 0.34 26.10
C ARG A 186 9.38 1.25 25.73
N VAL A 187 10.44 0.71 25.12
CA VAL A 187 11.63 1.50 24.75
C VAL A 187 11.28 2.48 23.63
N ALA A 188 10.52 2.05 22.62
CA ALA A 188 10.08 2.90 21.52
C ALA A 188 9.14 4.01 22.02
N LEU A 189 8.21 3.67 22.92
CA LEU A 189 7.30 4.63 23.53
C LEU A 189 8.05 5.68 24.37
N ALA A 190 9.03 5.26 25.20
CA ALA A 190 9.85 6.17 26.00
C ALA A 190 10.66 7.13 25.13
N ALA A 191 11.30 6.64 24.07
CA ALA A 191 12.01 7.47 23.10
C ALA A 191 11.08 8.46 22.39
N ALA A 192 9.89 8.01 21.99
CA ALA A 192 8.88 8.83 21.34
C ALA A 192 8.38 9.97 22.24
N LYS A 193 8.05 9.67 23.50
CA LYS A 193 7.67 10.69 24.52
C LYS A 193 8.78 11.69 24.75
N THR A 194 10.02 11.22 24.88
CA THR A 194 11.19 12.09 25.05
C THR A 194 11.37 13.09 23.91
N ILE A 195 11.11 12.66 22.66
CA ILE A 195 11.17 13.56 21.48
C ILE A 195 10.03 14.56 21.49
N ALA A 196 8.81 14.10 21.76
CA ALA A 196 7.64 14.99 21.81
C ALA A 196 7.77 16.07 22.89
N GLU A 197 8.32 15.73 24.06
CA GLU A 197 8.55 16.64 25.19
C GLU A 197 9.74 17.59 24.96
N ALA A 198 10.78 17.15 24.25
CA ALA A 198 12.00 17.92 24.03
C ALA A 198 11.73 19.22 23.24
N GLY A 199 10.75 19.21 22.33
CA GLY A 199 10.37 20.37 21.50
C GLY A 199 11.53 20.91 20.64
N ALA A 200 11.34 22.08 20.03
CA ALA A 200 12.28 22.71 19.10
C ALA A 200 13.55 23.24 19.78
N GLY A 201 14.28 22.48 20.53
CA GLY A 201 15.50 23.00 21.19
C GLY A 201 16.48 21.97 21.71
N ALA A 202 16.03 20.74 21.91
CA ALA A 202 16.89 19.67 22.38
C ALA A 202 16.68 18.44 21.49
N VAL A 203 17.51 18.31 20.46
CA VAL A 203 17.51 17.14 19.57
C VAL A 203 18.00 15.93 20.34
N ARG A 204 17.20 14.86 20.35
CA ARG A 204 17.54 13.59 21.01
C ARG A 204 17.34 12.42 20.08
N PHE A 205 18.27 11.46 20.10
CA PHE A 205 18.17 10.23 19.28
C PHE A 205 17.97 10.53 17.79
N ASN A 206 18.81 11.39 17.19
CA ASN A 206 18.56 11.93 15.86
C ASN A 206 19.46 11.32 14.77
N PRO A 207 18.88 10.68 13.74
CA PRO A 207 17.46 10.37 13.60
C PRO A 207 16.99 9.25 14.54
N LEU A 208 15.73 9.32 15.02
CA LEU A 208 15.09 8.16 15.62
C LEU A 208 14.52 7.28 14.49
N PHE A 209 14.94 6.02 14.47
CA PHE A 209 14.45 5.04 13.49
C PHE A 209 13.66 3.93 14.20
N ILE A 210 12.37 3.81 13.92
CA ILE A 210 11.48 2.80 14.51
C ILE A 210 11.19 1.74 13.45
N HIS A 211 11.51 0.48 13.74
CA HIS A 211 11.19 -0.61 12.83
C HIS A 211 10.33 -1.68 13.49
N ALA A 212 9.45 -2.26 12.71
CA ALA A 212 8.57 -3.32 13.19
C ALA A 212 7.87 -4.00 12.02
N GLY A 213 7.38 -5.18 12.21
CA GLY A 213 6.47 -5.85 11.27
C GLY A 213 5.22 -5.01 10.96
N VAL A 214 4.43 -5.47 10.00
CA VAL A 214 3.19 -4.78 9.61
C VAL A 214 2.16 -4.90 10.75
N GLY A 215 1.46 -3.79 11.07
CA GLY A 215 0.39 -3.78 12.06
C GLY A 215 0.85 -3.74 13.53
N LEU A 216 2.14 -3.49 13.82
CA LEU A 216 2.70 -3.43 15.18
C LEU A 216 2.74 -2.00 15.79
N GLY A 217 1.97 -1.06 15.25
CA GLY A 217 1.77 0.26 15.87
C GLY A 217 2.76 1.36 15.48
N LYS A 218 3.64 1.17 14.46
CA LYS A 218 4.56 2.21 13.97
C LYS A 218 3.86 3.52 13.66
N THR A 219 2.88 3.49 12.77
CA THR A 219 2.11 4.66 12.35
C THR A 219 1.44 5.35 13.53
N HIS A 220 0.88 4.57 14.47
CA HIS A 220 0.29 5.11 15.69
C HIS A 220 1.33 5.92 16.49
N LEU A 221 2.48 5.31 16.75
CA LEU A 221 3.53 5.95 17.54
C LEU A 221 4.09 7.21 16.85
N LEU A 222 4.30 7.17 15.53
CA LEU A 222 4.75 8.33 14.75
C LEU A 222 3.73 9.47 14.80
N GLN A 223 2.46 9.16 14.63
CA GLN A 223 1.41 10.19 14.70
C GLN A 223 1.20 10.69 16.12
N ALA A 224 1.38 9.84 17.14
CA ALA A 224 1.36 10.28 18.54
C ALA A 224 2.47 11.31 18.83
N ILE A 225 3.69 11.09 18.31
CA ILE A 225 4.79 12.07 18.40
C ILE A 225 4.36 13.39 17.71
N ALA A 226 3.83 13.32 16.50
CA ALA A 226 3.44 14.49 15.73
C ALA A 226 2.30 15.26 16.39
N ASN A 227 1.25 14.57 16.86
CA ASN A 227 0.12 15.19 17.58
C ASN A 227 0.58 15.86 18.86
N ALA A 228 1.37 15.18 19.69
CA ALA A 228 1.89 15.75 20.94
C ALA A 228 2.82 16.95 20.69
N ALA A 229 3.62 16.93 19.62
CA ALA A 229 4.47 18.05 19.26
C ALA A 229 3.64 19.27 18.79
N VAL A 230 2.58 19.05 18.00
CA VAL A 230 1.66 20.12 17.56
C VAL A 230 0.91 20.75 18.74
N ASP A 231 0.48 19.95 19.72
CA ASP A 231 -0.22 20.42 20.93
C ASP A 231 0.75 21.06 21.97
N SER A 232 2.06 21.01 21.72
CA SER A 232 3.07 21.60 22.61
C SER A 232 2.98 23.13 22.63
N PRO A 233 3.12 23.78 23.82
CA PRO A 233 3.14 25.23 23.94
C PRO A 233 4.21 25.94 23.09
N ARG A 234 5.25 25.21 22.69
CA ARG A 234 6.34 25.70 21.83
C ARG A 234 5.99 25.83 20.36
N ASN A 235 4.85 25.26 19.95
CA ASN A 235 4.30 25.29 18.58
C ASN A 235 5.36 25.02 17.51
N PRO A 236 6.09 23.87 17.54
CA PRO A 236 7.08 23.53 16.53
C PRO A 236 6.42 23.30 15.17
N ARG A 237 7.14 23.60 14.10
CA ARG A 237 6.70 23.26 12.73
C ARG A 237 6.91 21.78 12.48
N VAL A 238 5.84 21.02 12.57
CA VAL A 238 5.82 19.56 12.41
C VAL A 238 5.38 19.20 11.00
N VAL A 239 6.11 18.31 10.35
CA VAL A 239 5.72 17.70 9.07
C VAL A 239 5.70 16.18 9.23
N TYR A 240 4.51 15.60 9.10
CA TYR A 240 4.30 14.16 9.01
C TYR A 240 3.98 13.79 7.55
N LEU A 241 4.67 12.78 7.01
CA LEU A 241 4.42 12.28 5.66
C LEU A 241 4.82 10.82 5.51
N THR A 242 4.23 10.14 4.55
CA THR A 242 4.71 8.82 4.11
C THR A 242 5.80 8.97 3.04
N ALA A 243 6.67 7.97 2.91
CA ALA A 243 7.68 7.97 1.86
C ALA A 243 7.07 8.10 0.45
N GLU A 244 5.90 7.48 0.22
CA GLU A 244 5.17 7.60 -1.06
C GLU A 244 4.67 9.03 -1.31
N TYR A 245 4.13 9.69 -0.29
CA TYR A 245 3.70 11.09 -0.40
C TYR A 245 4.89 12.01 -0.68
N PHE A 246 6.01 11.80 0.00
CA PHE A 246 7.26 12.53 -0.27
C PHE A 246 7.70 12.37 -1.74
N MET A 247 7.76 11.14 -2.23
CA MET A 247 8.13 10.86 -3.63
C MET A 247 7.21 11.58 -4.63
N TRP A 248 5.91 11.49 -4.40
CA TRP A 248 4.94 12.13 -5.27
C TRP A 248 5.08 13.66 -5.26
N ARG A 249 5.18 14.25 -4.08
CA ARG A 249 5.30 15.70 -3.92
C ARG A 249 6.58 16.23 -4.55
N PHE A 250 7.68 15.50 -4.34
CA PHE A 250 8.98 15.86 -4.89
C PHE A 250 8.99 15.76 -6.43
N ALA A 251 8.46 14.67 -6.99
CA ALA A 251 8.33 14.50 -8.43
C ALA A 251 7.43 15.57 -9.07
N THR A 252 6.38 15.99 -8.37
CA THR A 252 5.49 17.07 -8.79
C THR A 252 6.22 18.41 -8.78
N ALA A 253 6.96 18.71 -7.71
CA ALA A 253 7.73 19.95 -7.60
C ALA A 253 8.82 20.08 -8.67
N ILE A 254 9.50 18.98 -9.01
CA ILE A 254 10.47 18.97 -10.13
C ILE A 254 9.78 19.30 -11.47
N ARG A 255 8.65 18.66 -11.74
CA ARG A 255 7.93 18.87 -13.00
C ARG A 255 7.38 20.30 -13.13
N ASP A 256 6.92 20.87 -12.02
CA ASP A 256 6.31 22.20 -11.97
C ASP A 256 7.37 23.30 -11.75
N ASN A 257 8.69 22.97 -11.75
CA ASN A 257 9.85 23.86 -11.47
C ASN A 257 9.78 24.54 -10.09
N ASP A 258 9.12 23.92 -9.12
CA ASP A 258 8.90 24.43 -7.76
C ASP A 258 9.75 23.68 -6.70
N ALA A 259 10.76 22.94 -7.12
CA ALA A 259 11.58 22.12 -6.24
C ALA A 259 12.35 22.95 -5.19
N LEU A 260 12.68 24.20 -5.51
CA LEU A 260 13.39 25.12 -4.61
C LEU A 260 12.48 25.55 -3.46
N THR A 261 11.26 25.97 -3.76
CA THR A 261 10.25 26.36 -2.74
C THR A 261 9.92 25.18 -1.81
N LEU A 262 9.84 23.98 -2.36
CA LEU A 262 9.65 22.76 -1.55
C LEU A 262 10.81 22.53 -0.59
N LYS A 263 12.07 22.69 -1.06
CA LYS A 263 13.27 22.57 -0.22
C LYS A 263 13.30 23.65 0.86
N ASP A 264 12.95 24.88 0.54
CA ASP A 264 12.89 25.99 1.51
C ASP A 264 11.81 25.75 2.57
N THR A 265 10.66 25.21 2.17
CA THR A 265 9.59 24.81 3.12
C THR A 265 10.10 23.75 4.08
N LEU A 266 10.76 22.71 3.56
CA LEU A 266 11.31 21.61 4.38
C LEU A 266 12.49 22.06 5.25
N ARG A 267 13.25 23.05 4.83
CA ARG A 267 14.36 23.64 5.64
C ARG A 267 13.86 24.32 6.90
N ASN A 268 12.66 24.85 6.86
CA ASN A 268 12.08 25.64 7.93
C ASN A 268 11.30 24.82 8.97
N ILE A 269 11.28 23.48 8.88
CA ILE A 269 10.59 22.61 9.85
C ILE A 269 11.46 22.35 11.07
N ASP A 270 10.83 21.98 12.18
CA ASP A 270 11.50 21.65 13.43
C ASP A 270 11.49 20.15 13.70
N LEU A 271 10.43 19.46 13.25
CA LEU A 271 10.27 18.02 13.37
C LEU A 271 9.79 17.42 12.04
N LEU A 272 10.58 16.50 11.48
CA LEU A 272 10.20 15.68 10.32
C LEU A 272 9.87 14.26 10.78
N VAL A 273 8.66 13.79 10.48
CA VAL A 273 8.22 12.42 10.74
C VAL A 273 7.91 11.73 9.43
N ILE A 274 8.59 10.63 9.14
CA ILE A 274 8.41 9.87 7.89
C ILE A 274 8.00 8.44 8.19
N ASP A 275 6.86 8.05 7.65
CA ASP A 275 6.36 6.68 7.74
C ASP A 275 6.63 5.88 6.46
N ASP A 276 6.68 4.56 6.61
CA ASP A 276 6.79 3.60 5.51
C ASP A 276 8.02 3.81 4.60
N MET A 277 9.17 4.06 5.20
CA MET A 277 10.43 4.36 4.52
C MET A 277 10.87 3.27 3.53
N GLN A 278 10.44 2.02 3.68
CA GLN A 278 10.71 0.91 2.76
C GLN A 278 10.19 1.17 1.34
N PHE A 279 9.22 2.07 1.17
CA PHE A 279 8.66 2.42 -0.14
C PHE A 279 9.41 3.55 -0.85
N LEU A 280 10.42 4.16 -0.24
CA LEU A 280 11.22 5.19 -0.89
C LEU A 280 12.01 4.61 -2.06
N GLN A 281 11.65 4.99 -3.29
CA GLN A 281 12.24 4.46 -4.52
C GLN A 281 12.68 5.59 -5.47
N GLY A 282 13.53 5.22 -6.44
CA GLY A 282 14.03 6.15 -7.46
C GLY A 282 15.32 6.84 -7.03
N LYS A 283 16.41 6.62 -7.79
CA LYS A 283 17.76 7.11 -7.46
C LYS A 283 17.80 8.62 -7.24
N MET A 284 17.13 9.40 -8.08
CA MET A 284 17.10 10.86 -7.97
C MET A 284 16.38 11.31 -6.70
N ILE A 285 15.25 10.69 -6.39
CA ILE A 285 14.44 11.04 -5.21
C ILE A 285 15.19 10.65 -3.92
N GLN A 286 15.83 9.48 -3.90
CA GLN A 286 16.67 9.06 -2.76
C GLN A 286 17.87 9.96 -2.56
N HIS A 287 18.49 10.45 -3.63
CA HIS A 287 19.58 11.42 -3.56
C HIS A 287 19.11 12.74 -2.95
N GLU A 288 17.97 13.25 -3.39
CA GLU A 288 17.38 14.49 -2.84
C GLU A 288 16.93 14.29 -1.39
N PHE A 289 16.38 13.13 -1.07
CA PHE A 289 16.06 12.78 0.30
C PHE A 289 17.31 12.74 1.20
N CYS A 290 18.43 12.21 0.69
CA CYS A 290 19.69 12.21 1.41
C CYS A 290 20.18 13.65 1.70
N HIS A 291 20.04 14.57 0.74
CA HIS A 291 20.36 15.99 0.95
C HIS A 291 19.47 16.64 1.98
N LEU A 292 18.16 16.38 1.92
CA LEU A 292 17.20 16.86 2.93
C LEU A 292 17.57 16.35 4.33
N LEU A 293 17.83 15.05 4.45
CA LEU A 293 18.21 14.44 5.72
C LEU A 293 19.48 15.06 6.31
N ASN A 294 20.54 15.24 5.48
CA ASN A 294 21.75 15.91 5.90
C ASN A 294 21.49 17.34 6.39
N MET A 295 20.74 18.10 5.60
CA MET A 295 20.40 19.50 5.92
C MET A 295 19.67 19.60 7.27
N LEU A 296 18.72 18.71 7.55
CA LEU A 296 17.96 18.71 8.80
C LEU A 296 18.84 18.31 9.99
N LEU A 297 19.64 17.25 9.83
CA LEU A 297 20.55 16.79 10.89
C LEU A 297 21.63 17.85 11.21
N ASP A 298 22.23 18.46 10.19
CA ASP A 298 23.24 19.51 10.34
C ASP A 298 22.66 20.79 10.97
N SER A 299 21.36 21.05 10.76
CA SER A 299 20.63 22.19 11.36
C SER A 299 20.01 21.84 12.71
N ALA A 300 20.37 20.72 13.33
CA ALA A 300 19.83 20.23 14.60
C ALA A 300 18.27 20.16 14.60
N LYS A 301 17.67 19.76 13.48
CA LYS A 301 16.23 19.49 13.40
C LYS A 301 15.96 18.02 13.69
N GLN A 302 14.87 17.77 14.40
CA GLN A 302 14.51 16.40 14.78
C GLN A 302 13.95 15.62 13.59
N VAL A 303 14.44 14.40 13.39
CA VAL A 303 13.96 13.47 12.36
C VAL A 303 13.54 12.16 13.02
N VAL A 304 12.34 11.69 12.68
CA VAL A 304 11.79 10.40 13.10
C VAL A 304 11.36 9.63 11.86
N VAL A 305 11.81 8.39 11.74
CA VAL A 305 11.53 7.55 10.56
C VAL A 305 10.99 6.20 11.00
N ALA A 306 10.00 5.66 10.29
CA ALA A 306 9.58 4.28 10.48
C ALA A 306 9.68 3.44 9.21
N ALA A 307 9.95 2.14 9.39
CA ALA A 307 9.98 1.16 8.33
C ALA A 307 9.52 -0.22 8.80
N ASP A 308 9.30 -1.14 7.84
CA ASP A 308 8.93 -2.53 8.12
C ASP A 308 10.09 -3.40 8.61
N ARG A 309 11.34 -2.91 8.51
CA ARG A 309 12.57 -3.60 8.89
C ARG A 309 13.67 -2.62 9.26
N ALA A 310 14.75 -3.14 9.82
CA ALA A 310 15.89 -2.34 10.28
C ALA A 310 16.61 -1.60 9.13
N PRO A 311 17.30 -0.47 9.39
CA PRO A 311 17.96 0.33 8.35
C PRO A 311 18.96 -0.47 7.51
N TRP A 312 19.69 -1.41 8.11
CA TRP A 312 20.69 -2.25 7.42
C TRP A 312 20.06 -3.29 6.49
N GLU A 313 18.79 -3.61 6.66
CA GLU A 313 18.02 -4.56 5.83
C GLU A 313 17.30 -3.89 4.65
N LEU A 314 17.24 -2.57 4.61
CA LEU A 314 16.63 -1.78 3.54
C LEU A 314 17.58 -1.71 2.31
N GLU A 315 17.79 -2.85 1.65
CA GLU A 315 18.69 -2.97 0.48
C GLU A 315 18.27 -2.05 -0.68
N SER A 316 17.00 -1.70 -0.78
CA SER A 316 16.45 -0.81 -1.81
C SER A 316 16.86 0.65 -1.65
N LEU A 317 17.30 1.05 -0.44
CA LEU A 317 17.76 2.41 -0.17
C LEU A 317 19.21 2.63 -0.60
N ASP A 318 19.47 3.85 -1.05
CA ASP A 318 20.83 4.33 -1.30
C ASP A 318 21.73 4.13 -0.06
N PRO A 319 22.97 3.64 -0.21
CA PRO A 319 23.87 3.41 0.92
C PRO A 319 24.11 4.64 1.80
N ARG A 320 24.06 5.85 1.22
CA ARG A 320 24.22 7.11 1.97
C ARG A 320 23.03 7.38 2.87
N VAL A 321 21.80 7.17 2.37
CA VAL A 321 20.58 7.27 3.17
C VAL A 321 20.62 6.28 4.32
N ARG A 322 20.94 5.00 4.04
CA ARG A 322 21.07 3.97 5.08
C ARG A 322 22.09 4.34 6.15
N SER A 323 23.26 4.80 5.74
CA SER A 323 24.31 5.20 6.67
C SER A 323 23.87 6.34 7.61
N ARG A 324 23.13 7.33 7.08
CA ARG A 324 22.59 8.42 7.90
C ARG A 324 21.51 7.95 8.87
N LEU A 325 20.63 7.05 8.43
CA LEU A 325 19.61 6.47 9.30
C LEU A 325 20.22 5.59 10.41
N GLN A 326 21.33 4.91 10.12
CA GLN A 326 22.07 4.12 11.10
C GLN A 326 22.88 4.97 12.10
N GLY A 327 23.18 6.21 11.75
CA GLY A 327 23.91 7.14 12.64
C GLY A 327 23.13 7.61 13.86
N GLY A 328 21.82 7.37 13.89
CA GLY A 328 20.93 7.68 15.00
C GLY A 328 20.62 6.47 15.88
N MET A 329 19.43 6.48 16.48
CA MET A 329 18.93 5.38 17.32
C MET A 329 17.91 4.55 16.55
N ALA A 330 18.18 3.26 16.34
CA ALA A 330 17.25 2.31 15.77
C ALA A 330 16.60 1.47 16.89
N ILE A 331 15.27 1.43 16.90
CA ILE A 331 14.47 0.72 17.91
C ILE A 331 13.50 -0.22 17.19
N GLU A 332 13.46 -1.46 17.64
CA GLU A 332 12.49 -2.45 17.21
C GLU A 332 11.24 -2.44 18.09
N ILE A 333 10.07 -2.56 17.47
CA ILE A 333 8.83 -2.91 18.16
C ILE A 333 8.50 -4.35 17.81
N GLU A 334 8.45 -5.20 18.81
CA GLU A 334 8.09 -6.61 18.67
C GLU A 334 6.57 -6.81 18.70
N GLY A 335 6.12 -8.05 18.47
CA GLY A 335 4.71 -8.41 18.56
C GLY A 335 4.14 -8.22 19.98
N PRO A 336 2.84 -7.86 20.08
CA PRO A 336 2.21 -7.65 21.38
C PRO A 336 2.09 -8.99 22.15
N ASP A 337 2.42 -8.98 23.43
CA ASP A 337 2.17 -10.09 24.32
C ASP A 337 0.66 -10.26 24.61
N TYR A 338 0.30 -11.30 25.37
CA TYR A 338 -1.12 -11.58 25.66
C TYR A 338 -1.79 -10.41 26.39
N ASP A 339 -1.14 -9.86 27.39
CA ASP A 339 -1.69 -8.79 28.23
C ASP A 339 -1.93 -7.51 27.41
N MET A 340 -1.00 -7.18 26.52
CA MET A 340 -1.18 -6.07 25.57
C MET A 340 -2.36 -6.31 24.63
N ARG A 341 -2.50 -7.52 24.07
CA ARG A 341 -3.61 -7.83 23.16
C ARG A 341 -4.95 -7.74 23.87
N TYR A 342 -5.04 -8.27 25.08
CA TYR A 342 -6.25 -8.17 25.90
C TYR A 342 -6.59 -6.71 26.21
N GLU A 343 -5.61 -5.90 26.61
CA GLU A 343 -5.80 -4.47 26.89
C GLU A 343 -6.22 -3.69 25.63
N MET A 344 -5.64 -4.00 24.44
CA MET A 344 -6.07 -3.42 23.17
C MET A 344 -7.55 -3.70 22.88
N LEU A 345 -8.00 -4.94 23.08
CA LEU A 345 -9.40 -5.34 22.91
C LEU A 345 -10.30 -4.63 23.92
N ASN A 346 -9.88 -4.56 25.18
CA ASN A 346 -10.64 -3.92 26.25
C ASN A 346 -10.84 -2.41 26.01
N ARG A 347 -9.78 -1.69 25.57
CA ARG A 347 -9.89 -0.28 25.16
C ARG A 347 -10.82 -0.12 23.97
N ARG A 348 -10.76 -1.03 23.02
CA ARG A 348 -11.65 -1.03 21.85
C ARG A 348 -13.11 -1.26 22.24
N LEU A 349 -13.35 -2.17 23.18
CA LEU A 349 -14.67 -2.39 23.76
C LEU A 349 -15.19 -1.14 24.50
N GLY A 350 -14.31 -0.49 25.28
CA GLY A 350 -14.64 0.78 25.93
C GLY A 350 -15.05 1.88 24.94
N SER A 351 -14.34 1.99 23.81
CA SER A 351 -14.70 2.93 22.74
C SER A 351 -16.02 2.56 22.06
N ALA A 352 -16.26 1.27 21.79
CA ALA A 352 -17.51 0.81 21.19
C ALA A 352 -18.72 1.07 22.09
N ARG A 353 -18.56 0.97 23.41
CA ARG A 353 -19.59 1.29 24.40
C ARG A 353 -19.91 2.78 24.50
N GLN A 354 -18.99 3.67 24.12
CA GLN A 354 -19.28 5.11 24.01
C GLN A 354 -20.20 5.41 22.83
N ASP A 355 -20.03 4.66 21.72
CA ASP A 355 -20.86 4.80 20.52
C ASP A 355 -22.20 4.06 20.69
N ASP A 356 -22.21 2.89 21.32
CA ASP A 356 -23.40 2.09 21.61
C ASP A 356 -23.32 1.52 23.04
N PRO A 357 -23.99 2.17 24.03
CA PRO A 357 -24.00 1.71 25.43
C PRO A 357 -24.57 0.31 25.66
N SER A 358 -25.34 -0.23 24.70
CA SER A 358 -25.90 -1.57 24.76
C SER A 358 -24.93 -2.64 24.25
N PHE A 359 -23.79 -2.21 23.71
CA PHE A 359 -22.81 -3.13 23.14
C PHE A 359 -22.02 -3.86 24.23
N GLU A 360 -22.19 -5.16 24.28
CA GLU A 360 -21.49 -6.04 25.23
C GLU A 360 -20.87 -7.24 24.51
N ILE A 361 -19.62 -7.53 24.83
CA ILE A 361 -18.93 -8.78 24.51
C ILE A 361 -18.50 -9.40 25.83
N SER A 362 -18.70 -10.70 26.00
CA SER A 362 -18.26 -11.40 27.21
C SER A 362 -16.75 -11.41 27.33
N ASP A 363 -16.25 -11.34 28.55
CA ASP A 363 -14.82 -11.41 28.84
C ASP A 363 -14.19 -12.72 28.35
N GLU A 364 -14.95 -13.80 28.35
CA GLU A 364 -14.55 -15.10 27.79
C GLU A 364 -14.19 -14.98 26.29
N ILE A 365 -15.01 -14.28 25.50
CA ILE A 365 -14.75 -14.03 24.08
C ILE A 365 -13.52 -13.15 23.91
N LEU A 366 -13.37 -12.07 24.68
CA LEU A 366 -12.19 -11.20 24.61
C LEU A 366 -10.91 -11.95 24.94
N THR A 367 -10.93 -12.75 26.00
CA THR A 367 -9.82 -13.62 26.40
C THR A 367 -9.47 -14.62 25.31
N HIS A 368 -10.49 -15.23 24.71
CA HIS A 368 -10.31 -16.19 23.62
C HIS A 368 -9.68 -15.54 22.39
N VAL A 369 -10.17 -14.39 21.95
CA VAL A 369 -9.62 -13.64 20.81
C VAL A 369 -8.18 -13.18 21.09
N ALA A 370 -7.90 -12.69 22.30
CA ALA A 370 -6.54 -12.29 22.69
C ALA A 370 -5.55 -13.46 22.67
N LYS A 371 -6.00 -14.69 22.92
CA LYS A 371 -5.19 -15.92 22.82
C LYS A 371 -5.01 -16.39 21.38
N SER A 372 -6.07 -16.31 20.58
CA SER A 372 -6.12 -16.89 19.23
C SER A 372 -5.50 -15.98 18.16
N VAL A 373 -5.68 -14.65 18.25
CA VAL A 373 -5.15 -13.67 17.28
C VAL A 373 -3.84 -13.09 17.80
N THR A 374 -2.72 -13.63 17.36
CA THR A 374 -1.39 -13.32 17.91
C THR A 374 -0.50 -12.49 16.99
N ALA A 375 -0.83 -12.35 15.70
CA ALA A 375 0.12 -11.86 14.70
C ALA A 375 0.34 -10.34 14.72
N SER A 376 -0.70 -9.52 14.84
CA SER A 376 -0.55 -8.07 14.84
C SER A 376 -1.75 -7.33 15.46
N GLY A 377 -1.53 -6.10 15.90
CA GLY A 377 -2.62 -5.23 16.38
C GLY A 377 -3.66 -4.91 15.30
N ARG A 378 -3.27 -4.89 14.02
CA ARG A 378 -4.21 -4.68 12.89
C ARG A 378 -5.15 -5.88 12.72
N GLU A 379 -4.63 -7.10 12.85
CA GLU A 379 -5.46 -8.31 12.79
C GLU A 379 -6.39 -8.39 13.99
N LEU A 380 -5.90 -8.02 15.18
CA LEU A 380 -6.69 -7.94 16.39
C LEU A 380 -7.84 -6.92 16.26
N GLU A 381 -7.57 -5.75 15.68
CA GLU A 381 -8.58 -4.75 15.37
C GLU A 381 -9.58 -5.26 14.32
N GLY A 382 -9.10 -5.96 13.29
CA GLY A 382 -9.94 -6.61 12.29
C GLY A 382 -10.87 -7.66 12.91
N ALA A 383 -10.35 -8.48 13.82
CA ALA A 383 -11.13 -9.45 14.58
C ALA A 383 -12.23 -8.78 15.42
N PHE A 384 -11.87 -7.75 16.19
CA PHE A 384 -12.83 -7.00 17.00
C PHE A 384 -13.95 -6.37 16.14
N ASN A 385 -13.59 -5.76 15.02
CA ASN A 385 -14.58 -5.14 14.12
C ASN A 385 -15.54 -6.17 13.52
N GLN A 386 -15.08 -7.38 13.23
CA GLN A 386 -15.95 -8.47 12.78
C GLN A 386 -16.91 -8.91 13.87
N LEU A 387 -16.43 -9.04 15.11
CA LEU A 387 -17.29 -9.36 16.25
C LEU A 387 -18.33 -8.26 16.48
N MET A 388 -17.92 -6.99 16.44
CA MET A 388 -18.81 -5.84 16.58
C MET A 388 -19.92 -5.85 15.52
N PHE A 389 -19.58 -6.10 14.27
CA PHE A 389 -20.55 -6.18 13.19
C PHE A 389 -21.51 -7.36 13.37
N ARG A 390 -21.00 -8.55 13.73
CA ARG A 390 -21.82 -9.75 13.90
C ARG A 390 -22.73 -9.68 15.12
N ARG A 391 -22.27 -9.08 16.20
CA ARG A 391 -23.06 -8.90 17.44
C ARG A 391 -24.37 -8.15 17.18
N SER A 392 -24.39 -7.24 16.20
CA SER A 392 -25.62 -6.52 15.80
C SER A 392 -26.69 -7.44 15.21
N PHE A 393 -26.32 -8.63 14.69
CA PHE A 393 -27.23 -9.60 14.09
C PHE A 393 -27.39 -10.87 14.93
N GLU A 394 -26.36 -11.25 15.66
CA GLU A 394 -26.29 -12.46 16.49
C GLU A 394 -25.98 -12.06 17.95
N PRO A 395 -27.01 -11.77 18.78
CA PRO A 395 -26.82 -11.27 20.15
C PRO A 395 -26.03 -12.19 21.07
N ASN A 396 -26.09 -13.51 20.86
CA ASN A 396 -25.41 -14.53 21.68
C ASN A 396 -24.32 -15.21 20.83
N LEU A 397 -23.12 -14.62 20.77
CA LEU A 397 -21.97 -15.25 20.15
C LEU A 397 -21.39 -16.31 21.11
N SER A 398 -21.25 -17.55 20.65
CA SER A 398 -20.47 -18.59 21.35
C SER A 398 -19.00 -18.54 20.91
N VAL A 399 -18.11 -19.13 21.73
CA VAL A 399 -16.67 -19.22 21.41
C VAL A 399 -16.45 -19.99 20.11
N ASP A 400 -17.18 -21.12 19.90
CA ASP A 400 -17.09 -21.90 18.66
C ASP A 400 -17.47 -21.04 17.42
N ARG A 401 -18.48 -20.20 17.57
CA ARG A 401 -18.90 -19.28 16.49
C ARG A 401 -17.86 -18.21 16.23
N VAL A 402 -17.19 -17.72 17.26
CA VAL A 402 -16.05 -16.80 17.14
C VAL A 402 -14.90 -17.44 16.38
N ASP A 403 -14.57 -18.71 16.65
CA ASP A 403 -13.52 -19.45 15.93
C ASP A 403 -13.85 -19.60 14.44
N GLU A 404 -15.10 -19.92 14.10
CA GLU A 404 -15.53 -19.95 12.69
C GLU A 404 -15.35 -18.60 12.00
N LEU A 405 -15.77 -17.51 12.66
CA LEU A 405 -15.69 -16.15 12.13
C LEU A 405 -14.25 -15.68 11.94
N LEU A 406 -13.38 -16.04 12.87
CA LEU A 406 -11.98 -15.61 12.89
C LEU A 406 -11.03 -16.63 12.26
N SER A 407 -11.52 -17.76 11.72
CA SER A 407 -10.70 -18.84 11.18
C SER A 407 -9.65 -18.37 10.16
N HIS A 408 -9.96 -17.34 9.37
CA HIS A 408 -9.03 -16.74 8.41
C HIS A 408 -7.98 -15.80 9.06
N LEU A 409 -8.20 -15.32 10.29
CA LEU A 409 -7.25 -14.52 11.07
C LEU A 409 -6.44 -15.40 12.03
N VAL A 410 -7.07 -16.39 12.63
CA VAL A 410 -6.42 -17.35 13.54
C VAL A 410 -5.38 -18.20 12.81
N GLY A 411 -5.58 -18.47 11.52
CA GLY A 411 -4.62 -19.21 10.69
C GLY A 411 -3.39 -18.43 10.25
N THR A 412 -3.31 -17.11 10.48
CA THR A 412 -2.17 -16.25 10.11
C THR A 412 -1.20 -15.96 11.26
N GLY A 413 -1.59 -16.26 12.51
CA GLY A 413 -0.75 -16.16 13.69
C GLY A 413 0.23 -17.33 13.77
N GLU A 414 1.47 -17.13 13.37
CA GLU A 414 2.64 -18.01 13.53
C GLU A 414 2.41 -19.53 13.26
N ALA A 415 1.91 -19.89 12.11
CA ALA A 415 2.55 -21.01 11.45
C ALA A 415 4.02 -20.55 11.31
N LYS A 416 4.94 -21.12 12.10
CA LYS A 416 6.40 -20.89 12.02
C LYS A 416 6.73 -20.78 10.54
N ARG A 417 7.10 -19.58 10.08
CA ARG A 417 7.29 -19.32 8.64
C ARG A 417 8.24 -20.36 8.12
N VAL A 418 7.75 -21.23 7.27
CA VAL A 418 8.54 -22.30 6.67
C VAL A 418 9.83 -21.70 6.13
N ARG A 419 10.97 -22.07 6.70
CA ARG A 419 12.26 -21.58 6.24
C ARG A 419 12.75 -22.44 5.07
N ILE A 420 13.43 -21.83 4.11
CA ILE A 420 14.01 -22.58 2.97
C ILE A 420 14.94 -23.68 3.47
N GLU A 421 15.62 -23.46 4.58
CA GLU A 421 16.51 -24.43 5.23
C GLU A 421 15.75 -25.67 5.73
N ASP A 422 14.53 -25.51 6.22
CA ASP A 422 13.70 -26.62 6.68
C ASP A 422 13.18 -27.43 5.49
N ILE A 423 12.78 -26.76 4.41
CA ILE A 423 12.43 -27.42 3.15
C ILE A 423 13.61 -28.22 2.63
N GLN A 424 14.81 -27.63 2.59
CA GLN A 424 16.01 -28.32 2.16
C GLN A 424 16.31 -29.56 3.02
N ARG A 425 16.13 -29.46 4.35
CA ARG A 425 16.38 -30.56 5.28
C ARG A 425 15.39 -31.71 5.08
N ILE A 426 14.12 -31.41 4.94
CA ILE A 426 13.05 -32.44 4.78
C ILE A 426 13.16 -33.12 3.43
N VAL A 427 13.36 -32.37 2.34
CA VAL A 427 13.56 -32.92 1.01
C VAL A 427 14.85 -33.75 0.94
N ALA A 428 15.94 -33.28 1.55
CA ALA A 428 17.20 -34.00 1.62
C ALA A 428 17.02 -35.37 2.34
N LYS A 429 16.30 -35.39 3.47
CA LYS A 429 15.99 -36.60 4.22
C LYS A 429 15.10 -37.57 3.41
N HIS A 430 14.09 -37.06 2.73
CA HIS A 430 13.17 -37.86 1.93
C HIS A 430 13.87 -38.58 0.75
N TYR A 431 14.76 -37.87 0.06
CA TYR A 431 15.51 -38.41 -1.09
C TYR A 431 16.87 -39.04 -0.74
N ASN A 432 17.17 -39.16 0.56
CA ASN A 432 18.43 -39.70 1.08
C ASN A 432 19.67 -39.03 0.46
N VAL A 433 19.64 -37.70 0.34
CA VAL A 433 20.75 -36.86 -0.10
C VAL A 433 21.12 -35.88 1.01
N SER A 434 22.39 -35.43 1.04
CA SER A 434 22.77 -34.41 2.02
C SER A 434 22.24 -33.02 1.62
N ARG A 435 21.99 -32.15 2.61
CA ARG A 435 21.63 -30.74 2.36
C ARG A 435 22.71 -30.02 1.55
N GLN A 436 24.00 -30.33 1.82
CA GLN A 436 25.14 -29.76 1.09
C GLN A 436 25.11 -30.14 -0.40
N GLU A 437 24.68 -31.35 -0.74
CA GLU A 437 24.52 -31.79 -2.13
C GLU A 437 23.37 -31.07 -2.85
N LEU A 438 22.28 -30.82 -2.15
CA LEU A 438 21.16 -30.01 -2.71
C LEU A 438 21.63 -28.60 -3.12
N VAL A 439 22.51 -27.99 -2.35
CA VAL A 439 23.06 -26.66 -2.60
C VAL A 439 24.26 -26.67 -3.55
N SER A 440 24.94 -27.83 -3.71
CA SER A 440 26.15 -27.98 -4.53
C SER A 440 25.90 -27.73 -6.02
N ASN A 441 27.00 -27.52 -6.77
CA ASN A 441 26.99 -27.39 -8.24
C ASN A 441 26.84 -28.71 -9.00
N ARG A 442 26.72 -29.86 -8.30
CA ARG A 442 26.56 -31.18 -8.92
C ARG A 442 25.28 -31.25 -9.77
N ARG A 443 25.39 -31.88 -10.95
CA ARG A 443 24.32 -32.02 -11.95
C ARG A 443 23.82 -33.45 -12.15
N THR A 444 24.13 -34.38 -11.25
CA THR A 444 23.64 -35.76 -11.30
C THR A 444 22.13 -35.81 -11.09
N ARG A 445 21.44 -36.66 -11.84
CA ARG A 445 19.95 -36.77 -11.80
C ARG A 445 19.40 -37.03 -10.40
N VAL A 446 20.16 -37.77 -9.57
CA VAL A 446 19.83 -38.11 -8.18
C VAL A 446 19.76 -36.85 -7.30
N ILE A 447 20.49 -35.79 -7.62
CA ILE A 447 20.53 -34.52 -6.86
C ILE A 447 19.67 -33.45 -7.53
N VAL A 448 19.63 -33.45 -8.88
CA VAL A 448 18.92 -32.40 -9.65
C VAL A 448 17.41 -32.47 -9.42
N LYS A 449 16.78 -33.65 -9.45
CA LYS A 449 15.31 -33.81 -9.25
C LYS A 449 14.90 -33.36 -7.85
N PRO A 450 15.51 -33.85 -6.74
CA PRO A 450 15.22 -33.35 -5.39
C PRO A 450 15.42 -31.84 -5.24
N ARG A 451 16.48 -31.29 -5.83
CA ARG A 451 16.76 -29.85 -5.81
C ARG A 451 15.66 -29.05 -6.50
N GLN A 452 15.16 -29.51 -7.66
CA GLN A 452 14.07 -28.85 -8.37
C GLN A 452 12.77 -28.89 -7.57
N ILE A 453 12.47 -30.02 -6.92
CA ILE A 453 11.32 -30.15 -6.01
C ILE A 453 11.46 -29.22 -4.80
N ALA A 454 12.65 -29.14 -4.19
CA ALA A 454 12.90 -28.23 -3.07
C ALA A 454 12.75 -26.75 -3.47
N MET A 455 13.21 -26.37 -4.68
CA MET A 455 12.99 -25.00 -5.21
C MET A 455 11.50 -24.72 -5.47
N TYR A 456 10.77 -25.69 -6.01
CA TYR A 456 9.33 -25.59 -6.22
C TYR A 456 8.60 -25.41 -4.88
N LEU A 457 8.87 -26.26 -3.90
CA LEU A 457 8.28 -26.17 -2.55
C LEU A 457 8.65 -24.85 -1.86
N ALA A 458 9.91 -24.38 -2.03
CA ALA A 458 10.32 -23.08 -1.51
C ALA A 458 9.52 -21.91 -2.12
N LYS A 459 9.16 -22.00 -3.40
CA LYS A 459 8.30 -20.98 -4.04
C LYS A 459 6.84 -21.06 -3.56
N MET A 460 6.33 -22.28 -3.37
CA MET A 460 4.92 -22.48 -2.98
C MET A 460 4.66 -22.22 -1.50
N LEU A 461 5.62 -22.52 -0.62
CA LEU A 461 5.44 -22.47 0.84
C LEU A 461 6.07 -21.24 1.48
N THR A 462 6.80 -20.41 0.70
CA THR A 462 7.41 -19.17 1.24
C THR A 462 7.12 -17.97 0.36
N PRO A 463 7.00 -16.75 0.91
CA PRO A 463 6.79 -15.52 0.13
C PRO A 463 8.07 -15.03 -0.57
N ARG A 464 9.10 -15.89 -0.71
CA ARG A 464 10.41 -15.50 -1.24
C ARG A 464 10.40 -15.35 -2.76
N SER A 465 11.19 -14.39 -3.25
CA SER A 465 11.40 -14.17 -4.68
C SER A 465 12.32 -15.22 -5.31
N PHE A 466 12.23 -15.43 -6.63
CA PHE A 466 13.11 -16.35 -7.33
C PHE A 466 14.63 -16.08 -7.10
N PRO A 467 15.09 -14.81 -7.11
CA PRO A 467 16.48 -14.49 -6.77
C PRO A 467 16.89 -14.89 -5.35
N GLU A 468 16.01 -14.71 -4.36
CA GLU A 468 16.27 -15.09 -2.97
C GLU A 468 16.36 -16.61 -2.82
N ILE A 469 15.43 -17.35 -3.44
CA ILE A 469 15.47 -18.81 -3.48
C ILE A 469 16.80 -19.27 -4.14
N GLY A 470 17.16 -18.67 -5.27
CA GLY A 470 18.41 -19.00 -5.97
C GLY A 470 19.65 -18.82 -5.10
N ARG A 471 19.75 -17.72 -4.36
CA ARG A 471 20.83 -17.47 -3.40
C ARG A 471 20.95 -18.58 -2.34
N ARG A 472 19.82 -19.04 -1.78
CA ARG A 472 19.77 -20.11 -0.77
C ARG A 472 20.07 -21.52 -1.33
N PHE A 473 19.99 -21.70 -2.64
CA PHE A 473 20.34 -22.94 -3.34
C PHE A 473 21.70 -22.89 -4.04
N GLY A 474 22.68 -22.22 -3.42
CA GLY A 474 24.07 -22.17 -3.88
C GLY A 474 24.37 -21.06 -4.89
N GLY A 475 23.72 -19.90 -4.76
CA GLY A 475 23.96 -18.73 -5.61
C GLY A 475 23.44 -18.91 -7.04
N ARG A 476 22.38 -19.69 -7.24
CA ARG A 476 21.81 -19.94 -8.56
C ARG A 476 21.01 -18.74 -9.06
N ASP A 477 21.10 -18.54 -10.37
CA ASP A 477 20.34 -17.51 -11.05
C ASP A 477 18.81 -17.74 -10.92
N HIS A 478 18.05 -16.65 -10.89
CA HIS A 478 16.58 -16.68 -10.81
C HIS A 478 15.95 -17.47 -11.98
N THR A 479 16.56 -17.45 -13.16
CA THR A 479 16.11 -18.22 -14.33
C THR A 479 16.19 -19.72 -14.08
N THR A 480 17.22 -20.19 -13.36
CA THR A 480 17.37 -21.61 -12.97
C THR A 480 16.24 -22.03 -12.02
N VAL A 481 15.88 -21.18 -11.07
CA VAL A 481 14.77 -21.47 -10.14
C VAL A 481 13.44 -21.45 -10.88
N LEU A 482 13.20 -20.45 -11.73
CA LEU A 482 11.99 -20.35 -12.55
C LEU A 482 11.80 -21.60 -13.44
N HIS A 483 12.90 -22.05 -14.06
CA HIS A 483 12.89 -23.26 -14.89
C HIS A 483 12.59 -24.52 -14.08
N ALA A 484 13.14 -24.60 -12.85
CA ALA A 484 12.88 -25.72 -11.94
C ALA A 484 11.42 -25.76 -11.51
N VAL A 485 10.82 -24.62 -11.18
CA VAL A 485 9.42 -24.51 -10.78
C VAL A 485 8.50 -24.94 -11.92
N ARG A 486 8.64 -24.36 -13.11
CA ARG A 486 7.82 -24.71 -14.28
C ARG A 486 7.92 -26.20 -14.64
N LYS A 487 9.14 -26.73 -14.59
CA LYS A 487 9.36 -28.15 -14.91
C LYS A 487 8.68 -29.09 -13.91
N ILE A 488 8.68 -28.76 -12.63
CA ILE A 488 7.99 -29.56 -11.61
C ILE A 488 6.46 -29.42 -11.77
N GLU A 489 5.94 -28.24 -12.06
CA GLU A 489 4.53 -28.02 -12.37
C GLU A 489 4.05 -28.88 -13.56
N GLU A 490 4.80 -28.90 -14.66
CA GLU A 490 4.52 -29.78 -15.80
C GLU A 490 4.54 -31.26 -15.42
N LEU A 491 5.54 -31.68 -14.65
CA LEU A 491 5.67 -33.07 -14.24
C LEU A 491 4.56 -33.53 -13.28
N ILE A 492 4.10 -32.67 -12.38
CA ILE A 492 2.95 -32.94 -11.49
C ILE A 492 1.67 -33.13 -12.31
N SER A 493 1.49 -32.35 -13.36
CA SER A 493 0.30 -32.46 -14.24
C SER A 493 0.26 -33.77 -15.02
N GLY A 494 1.43 -34.39 -15.31
CA GLY A 494 1.54 -35.63 -16.08
C GLY A 494 1.79 -36.90 -15.26
N ASP A 495 2.26 -36.78 -14.00
CA ASP A 495 2.64 -37.90 -13.14
C ASP A 495 1.96 -37.82 -11.77
N THR A 496 0.86 -38.57 -11.61
CA THR A 496 0.10 -38.62 -10.36
C THR A 496 0.92 -39.08 -9.16
N LYS A 497 1.93 -39.93 -9.36
CA LYS A 497 2.83 -40.38 -8.27
C LYS A 497 3.68 -39.24 -7.75
N LEU A 498 4.23 -38.43 -8.65
CA LEU A 498 5.00 -37.25 -8.28
C LEU A 498 4.11 -36.21 -7.59
N GLY A 499 2.87 -36.06 -8.04
CA GLY A 499 1.89 -35.19 -7.37
C GLY A 499 1.64 -35.58 -5.91
N HIS A 500 1.41 -36.86 -5.64
CA HIS A 500 1.23 -37.38 -4.29
C HIS A 500 2.50 -37.22 -3.43
N GLU A 501 3.68 -37.44 -4.03
CA GLU A 501 4.96 -37.27 -3.35
C GLU A 501 5.20 -35.82 -2.91
N VAL A 502 4.87 -34.86 -3.77
CA VAL A 502 4.98 -33.41 -3.46
C VAL A 502 3.98 -33.00 -2.39
N GLU A 503 2.75 -33.51 -2.43
CA GLU A 503 1.76 -33.25 -1.38
C GLU A 503 2.14 -33.86 -0.03
N LEU A 504 2.73 -35.05 -0.02
CA LEU A 504 3.30 -35.64 1.18
C LEU A 504 4.41 -34.76 1.77
N LEU A 505 5.31 -34.27 0.92
CA LEU A 505 6.39 -33.37 1.36
C LEU A 505 5.85 -32.05 1.91
N LYS A 506 4.81 -31.48 1.32
CA LYS A 506 4.13 -30.27 1.85
C LYS A 506 3.58 -30.53 3.25
N ARG A 507 2.90 -31.66 3.48
CA ARG A 507 2.39 -32.03 4.81
C ARG A 507 3.51 -32.18 5.84
N LEU A 508 4.56 -32.93 5.50
CA LEU A 508 5.72 -33.12 6.39
C LEU A 508 6.43 -31.80 6.73
N ILE A 509 6.50 -30.85 5.79
CA ILE A 509 7.08 -29.54 6.03
C ILE A 509 6.19 -28.72 6.99
N ASN A 510 4.88 -28.74 6.80
CA ASN A 510 3.95 -28.05 7.68
C ASN A 510 3.91 -28.66 9.08
N GLU A 511 3.89 -29.99 9.22
CA GLU A 511 3.91 -30.69 10.51
C GLU A 511 5.19 -30.45 11.31
N ASN A 512 6.37 -30.36 10.65
CA ASN A 512 7.62 -30.04 11.34
C ASN A 512 7.76 -28.56 11.73
N ASN A 513 6.85 -27.70 11.26
CA ASN A 513 6.81 -26.28 11.57
C ASN A 513 5.58 -25.90 12.42
N ALA A 514 4.70 -26.84 12.72
CA ALA A 514 3.67 -26.72 13.75
C ALA A 514 4.29 -27.06 15.12
#